data_70d73e3b3fec2f46491332049928b289
#
_entry.id   70d73e3b3fec2f46491332049928b289
#
_cell.length_a   1.000
_cell.length_b   1.000
_cell.length_c   1.000
_cell.angle_alpha   90.00
_cell.angle_beta   90.00
_cell.angle_gamma   90.00
#
_symmetry.space_group_name_H-M   'P 1'
#
loop_
_entity.id
_entity.type
_entity.pdbx_description
1 polymer ?
#
loop_
_entity_poly.entity_id
_entity_poly.type
_entity_poly.pdbx_seq_one_letter_code
_entity_poly.pdbx_strand_id
1 'polypeptide(L)'
;MLTKGRITIKTFIITAGVALVLAGCGLGVNETATPHDLPTAAINPIESPTPSASATPTPLPVPAAAIVNGEVIPLSYFEHEVQRYKASFTEGEPLPSDAEISEHVLNTLIEQQLLSQAARAAGFTFTDQMLEEKIADLLAELGSGSALTSWMQANFYDDAEFRMALRLGSEAAWQRDQIIASVPDAVEQVRARQIFTRTAEEAQYALASLNSGVSFDELAWRYSPETGGELGWFPRGYLLFPAIEEAAFTLPVGLHSEIIQTEIGYHIIEVMEHADAYPLTTDAKLSLQAKALTEWLQTKRAEAQIEITMP
;
A
#
# COMPACT_ATOMS: atom_id res chain seq x y z
N MET A 1 -42.05 -23.32 14.67
CA MET A 1 -41.10 -23.34 13.53
C MET A 1 -40.18 -22.15 13.68
N LEU A 2 -39.01 -22.36 14.29
CA LEU A 2 -38.03 -21.31 14.55
C LEU A 2 -36.98 -21.37 13.47
N THR A 3 -36.98 -20.39 12.58
CA THR A 3 -35.96 -20.20 11.54
C THR A 3 -34.68 -19.70 12.22
N LYS A 4 -33.65 -20.55 12.26
CA LYS A 4 -32.28 -20.19 12.63
C LYS A 4 -31.74 -19.17 11.60
N GLY A 5 -31.65 -17.90 11.98
CA GLY A 5 -30.87 -16.92 11.26
C GLY A 5 -29.40 -17.32 11.24
N ARG A 6 -28.89 -17.70 10.07
CA ARG A 6 -27.45 -17.81 9.83
C ARG A 6 -26.86 -16.40 9.91
N ILE A 7 -26.15 -16.12 10.99
CA ILE A 7 -25.23 -14.98 11.04
C ILE A 7 -24.11 -15.29 10.06
N THR A 8 -24.19 -14.69 8.91
CA THR A 8 -23.08 -14.67 7.93
C THR A 8 -22.04 -13.73 8.51
N ILE A 9 -21.11 -14.29 9.27
CA ILE A 9 -19.88 -13.59 9.64
C ILE A 9 -19.17 -13.32 8.31
N LYS A 10 -19.28 -12.08 7.82
CA LYS A 10 -18.44 -11.62 6.71
C LYS A 10 -17.01 -11.87 7.13
N THR A 11 -16.36 -12.76 6.43
CA THR A 11 -14.95 -13.08 6.58
C THR A 11 -14.18 -11.78 6.53
N PHE A 12 -13.72 -11.31 7.67
CA PHE A 12 -12.78 -10.19 7.72
C PHE A 12 -11.46 -10.77 7.25
N ILE A 13 -11.27 -10.69 5.94
CA ILE A 13 -9.96 -10.93 5.35
C ILE A 13 -9.08 -9.82 5.90
N ILE A 14 -8.20 -10.16 6.85
CA ILE A 14 -6.98 -9.40 7.05
C ILE A 14 -6.05 -9.79 5.89
N THR A 15 -6.50 -9.51 4.65
CA THR A 15 -5.55 -9.08 3.67
C THR A 15 -4.93 -7.85 4.29
N ALA A 16 -3.63 -7.74 4.29
CA ALA A 16 -2.89 -6.53 4.63
C ALA A 16 -3.22 -5.42 3.62
N GLY A 17 -4.48 -5.12 3.50
CA GLY A 17 -5.22 -4.19 2.67
C GLY A 17 -6.22 -3.48 3.57
N VAL A 18 -5.72 -2.45 4.25
CA VAL A 18 -6.41 -1.20 4.61
C VAL A 18 -7.90 -1.28 4.90
N ALA A 19 -8.27 -1.42 6.16
CA ALA A 19 -9.50 -0.81 6.65
C ALA A 19 -9.11 0.33 7.59
N LEU A 20 -9.34 1.53 7.13
CA LEU A 20 -9.14 2.80 7.80
C LEU A 20 -10.18 2.93 8.93
N VAL A 21 -9.74 3.01 10.17
CA VAL A 21 -10.55 3.61 11.26
C VAL A 21 -9.76 4.78 11.81
N LEU A 22 -10.24 5.99 11.50
CA LEU A 22 -9.82 7.24 12.11
C LEU A 22 -10.46 7.35 13.51
N ALA A 23 -9.65 7.31 14.54
CA ALA A 23 -10.00 7.90 15.82
C ALA A 23 -8.74 8.52 16.43
N GLY A 24 -8.67 9.84 16.35
CA GLY A 24 -7.65 10.61 17.04
C GLY A 24 -8.02 10.75 18.52
N CYS A 25 -7.02 10.62 19.39
CA CYS A 25 -7.06 11.18 20.74
C CYS A 25 -5.70 11.73 21.13
N GLY A 26 -5.76 12.96 21.63
CA GLY A 26 -4.64 13.84 21.90
C GLY A 26 -3.84 13.46 23.13
N LEU A 27 -2.64 14.02 23.15
CA LEU A 27 -1.58 13.88 24.11
C LEU A 27 -1.82 14.73 25.36
N GLY A 28 -1.59 14.14 26.51
CA GLY A 28 -1.30 14.82 27.76
C GLY A 28 0.12 14.51 28.22
N VAL A 29 0.95 15.51 28.33
CA VAL A 29 2.29 15.48 28.92
C VAL A 29 2.23 15.78 30.41
N ASN A 30 3.02 15.07 31.22
CA ASN A 30 3.68 15.47 32.49
C ASN A 30 4.16 14.18 33.20
N GLU A 31 5.21 14.10 33.99
CA GLU A 31 6.16 15.02 34.62
C GLU A 31 7.35 14.18 35.15
N THR A 32 8.45 14.83 35.29
CA THR A 32 9.74 14.40 35.85
C THR A 32 9.68 13.89 37.28
N ALA A 33 10.40 12.79 37.60
CA ALA A 33 10.82 12.43 38.94
C ALA A 33 12.32 12.13 39.00
N THR A 34 13.00 12.83 39.88
CA THR A 34 14.44 12.81 40.22
C THR A 34 14.83 11.58 41.03
N PRO A 35 16.09 11.09 40.90
CA PRO A 35 16.55 9.90 41.62
C PRO A 35 17.00 10.22 43.05
N HIS A 36 16.66 9.36 43.99
CA HIS A 36 17.21 9.35 45.35
C HIS A 36 18.39 8.36 45.44
N ASP A 37 19.50 8.90 45.95
CA ASP A 37 20.69 8.14 46.37
C ASP A 37 20.41 7.25 47.57
N LEU A 38 20.92 6.01 47.57
CA LEU A 38 21.07 5.15 48.75
C LEU A 38 22.51 4.57 48.80
N PRO A 39 23.09 4.39 50.01
CA PRO A 39 24.51 4.25 50.17
C PRO A 39 25.04 2.84 49.93
N THR A 40 26.27 2.82 49.44
CA THR A 40 27.12 1.64 49.17
C THR A 40 27.56 0.99 50.46
N ALA A 41 27.24 -0.30 50.61
CA ALA A 41 27.91 -1.19 51.61
C ALA A 41 28.86 -2.13 50.86
N ALA A 42 30.13 -2.07 51.22
CA ALA A 42 31.20 -2.93 50.71
C ALA A 42 31.07 -4.34 51.28
N ILE A 43 31.04 -5.37 50.46
CA ILE A 43 31.14 -6.77 50.82
C ILE A 43 32.27 -7.40 50.03
N ASN A 44 33.17 -8.07 50.74
CA ASN A 44 34.34 -8.78 50.19
C ASN A 44 33.95 -9.91 49.23
N PRO A 45 34.76 -10.24 48.19
CA PRO A 45 34.45 -11.26 47.23
C PRO A 45 34.73 -12.66 47.80
N ILE A 46 33.67 -13.49 47.81
CA ILE A 46 33.81 -14.94 47.94
C ILE A 46 34.00 -15.48 46.54
N GLU A 47 35.15 -16.12 46.28
CA GLU A 47 35.39 -16.84 45.03
C GLU A 47 34.41 -18.03 44.93
N SER A 48 33.43 -17.89 44.02
CA SER A 48 32.58 -19.00 43.59
C SER A 48 33.25 -19.72 42.40
N PRO A 49 33.17 -21.08 42.33
CA PRO A 49 33.71 -21.83 41.22
C PRO A 49 32.98 -21.44 39.92
N THR A 50 33.76 -21.16 38.88
CA THR A 50 33.29 -20.85 37.54
C THR A 50 32.36 -21.96 37.02
N PRO A 51 31.07 -21.70 36.75
CA PRO A 51 30.24 -22.69 36.09
C PRO A 51 30.74 -22.88 34.68
N SER A 52 31.05 -24.14 34.35
CA SER A 52 31.33 -24.56 32.97
C SER A 52 30.19 -24.09 32.06
N ALA A 53 30.53 -23.26 31.06
CA ALA A 53 29.59 -22.77 30.09
C ALA A 53 28.93 -23.98 29.39
N SER A 54 27.68 -24.26 29.78
CA SER A 54 26.83 -25.19 29.04
C SER A 54 26.63 -24.57 27.65
N ALA A 55 27.03 -25.27 26.60
CA ALA A 55 26.85 -24.84 25.24
C ALA A 55 25.32 -24.63 25.02
N THR A 56 24.90 -23.39 24.87
CA THR A 56 23.54 -23.06 24.45
C THR A 56 23.31 -23.76 23.11
N PRO A 57 22.31 -24.64 22.97
CA PRO A 57 22.05 -25.29 21.71
C PRO A 57 21.81 -24.20 20.65
N THR A 58 22.61 -24.24 19.56
CA THR A 58 22.36 -23.39 18.40
C THR A 58 20.95 -23.70 17.88
N PRO A 59 20.06 -22.73 17.81
CA PRO A 59 18.72 -22.98 17.28
C PRO A 59 18.86 -23.55 15.85
N LEU A 60 18.11 -24.60 15.56
CA LEU A 60 18.01 -25.11 14.20
C LEU A 60 17.51 -23.97 13.29
N PRO A 61 18.09 -23.80 12.09
CA PRO A 61 17.65 -22.75 11.19
C PRO A 61 16.17 -22.97 10.85
N VAL A 62 15.34 -21.95 11.09
CA VAL A 62 13.93 -21.97 10.70
C VAL A 62 13.86 -22.04 9.19
N PRO A 63 13.12 -23.00 8.59
CA PRO A 63 12.93 -23.02 7.15
C PRO A 63 12.34 -21.67 6.68
N ALA A 64 12.96 -21.07 5.68
CA ALA A 64 12.60 -19.77 5.18
C ALA A 64 11.90 -19.89 3.82
N ALA A 65 10.90 -19.05 3.56
CA ALA A 65 10.38 -18.81 2.23
C ALA A 65 11.23 -17.77 1.49
N ALA A 66 11.64 -16.74 2.21
CA ALA A 66 12.60 -15.74 1.75
C ALA A 66 13.35 -15.12 2.93
N ILE A 67 14.46 -14.45 2.61
CA ILE A 67 15.20 -13.60 3.55
C ILE A 67 15.29 -12.21 2.94
N VAL A 68 14.83 -11.20 3.68
CA VAL A 68 14.79 -9.79 3.24
C VAL A 68 15.68 -8.96 4.16
N ASN A 69 16.81 -8.46 3.65
CA ASN A 69 17.79 -7.71 4.42
C ASN A 69 18.25 -8.45 5.70
N GLY A 70 18.39 -9.78 5.63
CA GLY A 70 18.77 -10.63 6.74
C GLY A 70 17.61 -11.06 7.67
N GLU A 71 16.41 -10.59 7.49
CA GLU A 71 15.22 -11.00 8.25
C GLU A 71 14.45 -12.12 7.52
N VAL A 72 14.14 -13.18 8.25
CA VAL A 72 13.52 -14.39 7.70
C VAL A 72 12.00 -14.22 7.59
N ILE A 73 11.45 -14.54 6.43
CA ILE A 73 10.03 -14.85 6.26
C ILE A 73 9.90 -16.37 6.43
N PRO A 74 9.29 -16.87 7.53
CA PRO A 74 9.19 -18.31 7.78
C PRO A 74 8.40 -19.02 6.70
N LEU A 75 8.84 -20.22 6.31
CA LEU A 75 8.14 -21.02 5.31
C LEU A 75 6.72 -21.38 5.77
N SER A 76 6.55 -21.76 7.05
CA SER A 76 5.22 -22.04 7.61
C SER A 76 4.27 -20.85 7.50
N TYR A 77 4.75 -19.64 7.80
CA TYR A 77 3.96 -18.44 7.68
C TYR A 77 3.52 -18.17 6.24
N PHE A 78 4.43 -18.33 5.28
CA PHE A 78 4.11 -18.24 3.86
C PHE A 78 3.06 -19.28 3.45
N GLU A 79 3.23 -20.55 3.84
CA GLU A 79 2.29 -21.62 3.51
C GLU A 79 0.89 -21.34 4.08
N HIS A 80 0.79 -20.81 5.29
CA HIS A 80 -0.48 -20.40 5.90
C HIS A 80 -1.09 -19.19 5.19
N GLU A 81 -0.30 -18.20 4.76
CA GLU A 81 -0.79 -17.07 3.95
C GLU A 81 -1.31 -17.55 2.58
N VAL A 82 -0.67 -18.53 1.96
CA VAL A 82 -1.19 -19.17 0.73
C VAL A 82 -2.56 -19.81 0.98
N GLN A 83 -2.74 -20.50 2.12
CA GLN A 83 -4.04 -21.09 2.47
C GLN A 83 -5.10 -20.01 2.70
N ARG A 84 -4.76 -18.92 3.41
CA ARG A 84 -5.65 -17.77 3.66
C ARG A 84 -6.05 -17.09 2.34
N TYR A 85 -5.09 -16.89 1.45
CA TYR A 85 -5.34 -16.29 0.14
C TYR A 85 -6.29 -17.17 -0.69
N LYS A 86 -6.07 -18.49 -0.74
CA LYS A 86 -6.98 -19.41 -1.42
C LYS A 86 -8.40 -19.42 -0.81
N ALA A 87 -8.49 -19.34 0.51
CA ALA A 87 -9.76 -19.29 1.22
C ALA A 87 -10.54 -17.99 1.03
N SER A 88 -9.91 -16.94 0.50
CA SER A 88 -10.56 -15.66 0.21
C SER A 88 -11.45 -15.69 -1.04
N PHE A 89 -11.24 -16.65 -1.93
CA PHE A 89 -12.05 -16.80 -3.15
C PHE A 89 -13.41 -17.42 -2.81
N THR A 90 -14.45 -16.89 -3.41
CA THR A 90 -15.82 -17.40 -3.24
C THR A 90 -16.10 -18.54 -4.20
N GLU A 91 -17.06 -19.38 -3.84
CA GLU A 91 -17.45 -20.51 -4.70
C GLU A 91 -17.92 -20.02 -6.08
N GLY A 92 -17.25 -20.52 -7.14
CA GLY A 92 -17.54 -20.13 -8.53
C GLY A 92 -16.62 -19.05 -9.11
N GLU A 93 -15.76 -18.41 -8.31
CA GLU A 93 -14.70 -17.55 -8.82
C GLU A 93 -13.53 -18.39 -9.38
N PRO A 94 -12.95 -18.00 -10.53
CA PRO A 94 -11.79 -18.70 -11.07
C PRO A 94 -10.59 -18.51 -10.12
N LEU A 95 -10.08 -19.61 -9.58
CA LEU A 95 -8.88 -19.59 -8.76
C LEU A 95 -7.65 -19.50 -9.67
N PRO A 96 -6.69 -18.59 -9.41
CA PRO A 96 -5.41 -18.57 -10.10
C PRO A 96 -4.63 -19.88 -9.88
N SER A 97 -3.64 -20.16 -10.70
CA SER A 97 -2.77 -21.31 -10.51
C SER A 97 -2.00 -21.24 -9.19
N ASP A 98 -1.57 -22.38 -8.67
CA ASP A 98 -0.77 -22.43 -7.44
C ASP A 98 0.53 -21.61 -7.55
N ALA A 99 1.13 -21.52 -8.73
CA ALA A 99 2.31 -20.72 -8.98
C ALA A 99 2.01 -19.22 -8.88
N GLU A 100 0.92 -18.75 -9.51
CA GLU A 100 0.50 -17.35 -9.43
C GLU A 100 0.13 -16.93 -8.00
N ILE A 101 -0.56 -17.82 -7.27
CA ILE A 101 -0.89 -17.60 -5.85
C ILE A 101 0.38 -17.51 -5.02
N SER A 102 1.33 -18.42 -5.19
CA SER A 102 2.58 -18.44 -4.44
C SER A 102 3.42 -17.20 -4.72
N GLU A 103 3.52 -16.79 -5.96
CA GLU A 103 4.22 -15.58 -6.36
C GLU A 103 3.56 -14.33 -5.76
N HIS A 104 2.24 -14.22 -5.85
CA HIS A 104 1.49 -13.10 -5.28
C HIS A 104 1.70 -12.98 -3.76
N VAL A 105 1.53 -14.09 -3.03
CA VAL A 105 1.67 -14.13 -1.57
C VAL A 105 3.10 -13.80 -1.16
N LEU A 106 4.10 -14.39 -1.83
CA LEU A 106 5.51 -14.12 -1.52
C LEU A 106 5.85 -12.64 -1.74
N ASN A 107 5.42 -12.08 -2.86
CA ASN A 107 5.64 -10.65 -3.15
C ASN A 107 4.99 -9.77 -2.10
N THR A 108 3.75 -10.07 -1.69
CA THR A 108 3.03 -9.34 -0.63
C THR A 108 3.79 -9.39 0.71
N LEU A 109 4.30 -10.56 1.10
CA LEU A 109 5.06 -10.71 2.34
C LEU A 109 6.40 -9.95 2.30
N ILE A 110 7.09 -9.97 1.15
CA ILE A 110 8.32 -9.19 0.97
C ILE A 110 8.04 -7.69 1.08
N GLU A 111 6.98 -7.18 0.44
CA GLU A 111 6.59 -5.78 0.52
C GLU A 111 6.22 -5.37 1.95
N GLN A 112 5.46 -6.21 2.65
CA GLN A 112 5.12 -5.99 4.05
C GLN A 112 6.37 -5.95 4.94
N GLN A 113 7.34 -6.85 4.69
CA GLN A 113 8.62 -6.87 5.40
C GLN A 113 9.43 -5.59 5.15
N LEU A 114 9.50 -5.12 3.90
CA LEU A 114 10.19 -3.87 3.55
C LEU A 114 9.55 -2.64 4.22
N LEU A 115 8.23 -2.56 4.24
CA LEU A 115 7.50 -1.50 4.94
C LEU A 115 7.77 -1.54 6.44
N SER A 116 7.70 -2.71 7.06
CA SER A 116 7.98 -2.91 8.49
C SER A 116 9.41 -2.49 8.86
N GLN A 117 10.39 -2.92 8.08
CA GLN A 117 11.80 -2.53 8.28
C GLN A 117 11.98 -1.01 8.19
N ALA A 118 11.32 -0.37 7.21
CA ALA A 118 11.39 1.07 7.05
C ALA A 118 10.73 1.82 8.21
N ALA A 119 9.60 1.33 8.73
CA ALA A 119 8.96 1.89 9.93
C ALA A 119 9.92 1.89 11.12
N ARG A 120 10.57 0.77 11.38
CA ARG A 120 11.57 0.65 12.46
C ARG A 120 12.77 1.54 12.24
N ALA A 121 13.28 1.61 11.00
CA ALA A 121 14.36 2.51 10.63
C ALA A 121 14.01 3.99 10.80
N ALA A 122 12.73 4.35 10.61
CA ALA A 122 12.19 5.69 10.87
C ALA A 122 11.94 5.98 12.36
N GLY A 123 12.20 5.01 13.25
CA GLY A 123 12.06 5.16 14.70
C GLY A 123 10.67 4.76 15.23
N PHE A 124 9.80 4.20 14.40
CA PHE A 124 8.53 3.65 14.89
C PHE A 124 8.78 2.36 15.66
N THR A 125 8.29 2.31 16.91
CA THR A 125 8.42 1.14 17.77
C THR A 125 7.03 0.61 18.10
N PHE A 126 6.70 -0.56 17.58
CA PHE A 126 5.48 -1.28 17.95
C PHE A 126 5.75 -2.10 19.22
N THR A 127 5.31 -1.59 20.38
CA THR A 127 5.59 -2.16 21.69
C THR A 127 4.71 -3.37 22.02
N ASP A 128 5.11 -4.18 23.02
CA ASP A 128 4.28 -5.28 23.51
C ASP A 128 2.95 -4.77 24.09
N GLN A 129 2.94 -3.58 24.71
CA GLN A 129 1.69 -2.96 25.18
C GLN A 129 0.75 -2.69 24.00
N MET A 130 1.21 -2.11 22.91
CA MET A 130 0.39 -1.87 21.71
C MET A 130 -0.13 -3.16 21.09
N LEU A 131 0.65 -4.24 21.16
CA LEU A 131 0.22 -5.56 20.72
C LEU A 131 -0.93 -6.08 21.56
N GLU A 132 -0.80 -6.01 22.90
CA GLU A 132 -1.87 -6.47 23.81
C GLU A 132 -3.15 -5.61 23.70
N GLU A 133 -3.00 -4.30 23.52
CA GLU A 133 -4.14 -3.40 23.25
C GLU A 133 -4.87 -3.81 21.96
N LYS A 134 -4.12 -4.06 20.87
CA LYS A 134 -4.71 -4.51 19.60
C LYS A 134 -5.40 -5.88 19.71
N ILE A 135 -4.84 -6.80 20.50
CA ILE A 135 -5.49 -8.09 20.80
C ILE A 135 -6.75 -7.88 21.63
N ALA A 136 -6.72 -6.96 22.59
CA ALA A 136 -7.90 -6.63 23.41
C ALA A 136 -9.03 -6.03 22.58
N ASP A 137 -8.72 -5.17 21.60
CA ASP A 137 -9.71 -4.62 20.66
C ASP A 137 -10.36 -5.74 19.84
N LEU A 138 -9.56 -6.67 19.30
CA LEU A 138 -10.08 -7.83 18.55
C LEU A 138 -10.95 -8.73 19.44
N LEU A 139 -10.56 -8.92 20.70
CA LEU A 139 -11.37 -9.66 21.67
C LEU A 139 -12.71 -8.97 21.93
N ALA A 140 -12.71 -7.64 22.02
CA ALA A 140 -13.94 -6.86 22.22
C ALA A 140 -14.88 -6.98 20.99
N GLU A 141 -14.33 -6.95 19.78
CA GLU A 141 -15.10 -7.12 18.54
C GLU A 141 -15.66 -8.53 18.40
N LEU A 142 -14.87 -9.56 18.70
CA LEU A 142 -15.27 -10.97 18.59
C LEU A 142 -16.12 -11.45 19.79
N GLY A 143 -16.13 -10.70 20.87
CA GLY A 143 -16.95 -10.92 22.05
C GLY A 143 -16.40 -11.94 23.06
N SER A 144 -15.40 -12.76 22.73
CA SER A 144 -14.79 -13.70 23.69
C SER A 144 -13.41 -14.22 23.22
N GLY A 145 -12.59 -14.67 24.18
CA GLY A 145 -11.31 -15.32 23.87
C GLY A 145 -11.46 -16.63 23.10
N SER A 146 -12.54 -17.39 23.38
CA SER A 146 -12.82 -18.62 22.61
C SER A 146 -13.18 -18.32 21.15
N ALA A 147 -13.86 -17.21 20.87
CA ALA A 147 -14.14 -16.77 19.50
C ALA A 147 -12.85 -16.38 18.76
N LEU A 148 -11.93 -15.66 19.40
CA LEU A 148 -10.63 -15.34 18.82
C LEU A 148 -9.81 -16.62 18.55
N THR A 149 -9.73 -17.54 19.51
CA THR A 149 -9.03 -18.81 19.31
C THR A 149 -9.61 -19.60 18.14
N SER A 150 -10.94 -19.69 18.06
CA SER A 150 -11.61 -20.38 16.94
C SER A 150 -11.35 -19.70 15.60
N TRP A 151 -11.32 -18.35 15.60
CA TRP A 151 -10.99 -17.57 14.40
C TRP A 151 -9.54 -17.78 13.98
N MET A 152 -8.59 -17.77 14.91
CA MET A 152 -7.18 -18.04 14.63
C MET A 152 -6.99 -19.43 14.01
N GLN A 153 -7.60 -20.47 14.59
CA GLN A 153 -7.55 -21.83 14.06
C GLN A 153 -8.16 -21.94 12.66
N ALA A 154 -9.31 -21.30 12.43
CA ALA A 154 -9.97 -21.29 11.13
C ALA A 154 -9.15 -20.55 10.05
N ASN A 155 -8.25 -19.65 10.47
CA ASN A 155 -7.37 -18.89 9.60
C ASN A 155 -5.89 -19.33 9.68
N PHE A 156 -5.63 -20.56 10.15
CA PHE A 156 -4.30 -21.15 10.17
C PHE A 156 -3.26 -20.35 10.98
N TYR A 157 -3.68 -19.67 12.06
CA TYR A 157 -2.77 -18.99 12.99
C TYR A 157 -2.55 -19.82 14.24
N ASP A 158 -1.30 -19.99 14.65
CA ASP A 158 -0.95 -20.19 16.03
C ASP A 158 -0.74 -18.84 16.75
N ASP A 159 -0.53 -18.86 18.09
CA ASP A 159 -0.38 -17.62 18.87
C ASP A 159 0.87 -16.83 18.45
N ALA A 160 1.96 -17.51 18.17
CA ALA A 160 3.24 -16.87 17.79
C ALA A 160 3.15 -16.20 16.42
N GLU A 161 2.61 -16.91 15.42
CA GLU A 161 2.38 -16.37 14.07
C GLU A 161 1.37 -15.21 14.09
N PHE A 162 0.29 -15.34 14.88
CA PHE A 162 -0.70 -14.28 15.00
C PHE A 162 -0.10 -12.99 15.55
N ARG A 163 0.67 -13.09 16.63
CA ARG A 163 1.37 -11.95 17.25
C ARG A 163 2.40 -11.35 16.31
N MET A 164 3.16 -12.19 15.60
CA MET A 164 4.11 -11.77 14.57
C MET A 164 3.40 -11.00 13.44
N ALA A 165 2.30 -11.54 12.91
CA ALA A 165 1.52 -10.94 11.85
C ALA A 165 0.93 -9.58 12.25
N LEU A 166 0.41 -9.45 13.48
CA LEU A 166 -0.11 -8.19 14.03
C LEU A 166 1.00 -7.14 14.13
N ARG A 167 2.20 -7.50 14.61
CA ARG A 167 3.34 -6.60 14.70
C ARG A 167 3.79 -6.14 13.32
N LEU A 168 4.08 -7.09 12.45
CA LEU A 168 4.52 -6.85 11.08
C LEU A 168 3.52 -5.97 10.31
N GLY A 169 2.23 -6.33 10.38
CA GLY A 169 1.16 -5.57 9.74
C GLY A 169 0.98 -4.16 10.29
N SER A 170 1.17 -3.96 11.60
CA SER A 170 1.06 -2.63 12.23
C SER A 170 2.22 -1.72 11.86
N GLU A 171 3.45 -2.24 11.85
CA GLU A 171 4.63 -1.52 11.39
C GLU A 171 4.53 -1.15 9.91
N ALA A 172 4.12 -2.11 9.07
CA ALA A 172 3.90 -1.87 7.65
C ALA A 172 2.80 -0.84 7.37
N ALA A 173 1.70 -0.90 8.11
CA ALA A 173 0.61 0.07 8.02
C ALA A 173 1.08 1.49 8.38
N TRP A 174 1.85 1.63 9.45
CA TRP A 174 2.40 2.93 9.84
C TRP A 174 3.26 3.54 8.72
N GLN A 175 4.19 2.76 8.15
CA GLN A 175 5.05 3.26 7.07
C GLN A 175 4.25 3.63 5.81
N ARG A 176 3.29 2.80 5.43
CA ARG A 176 2.37 3.09 4.32
C ARG A 176 1.63 4.40 4.56
N ASP A 177 1.12 4.62 5.75
CA ASP A 177 0.36 5.83 6.10
C ASP A 177 1.26 7.07 6.03
N GLN A 178 2.55 6.98 6.40
CA GLN A 178 3.52 8.06 6.20
C GLN A 178 3.73 8.39 4.71
N ILE A 179 3.84 7.36 3.87
CA ILE A 179 4.00 7.54 2.41
C ILE A 179 2.75 8.21 1.82
N ILE A 180 1.57 7.73 2.16
CA ILE A 180 0.28 8.28 1.72
C ILE A 180 0.11 9.72 2.20
N ALA A 181 0.46 10.02 3.45
CA ALA A 181 0.37 11.36 4.02
C ALA A 181 1.37 12.36 3.40
N SER A 182 2.43 11.87 2.74
CA SER A 182 3.40 12.73 2.05
C SER A 182 2.86 13.36 0.77
N VAL A 183 1.76 12.85 0.21
CA VAL A 183 1.12 13.40 -0.99
C VAL A 183 0.37 14.68 -0.63
N PRO A 184 0.76 15.84 -1.20
CA PRO A 184 0.12 17.13 -0.88
C PRO A 184 -1.35 17.17 -1.28
N ASP A 185 -2.11 18.10 -0.67
CA ASP A 185 -3.52 18.35 -1.03
C ASP A 185 -3.67 19.14 -2.33
N ALA A 186 -2.63 19.87 -2.73
CA ALA A 186 -2.58 20.67 -3.95
C ALA A 186 -1.22 20.50 -4.62
N VAL A 187 -1.22 20.34 -5.94
CA VAL A 187 -0.01 20.17 -6.77
C VAL A 187 -0.17 20.91 -8.09
N GLU A 188 0.91 20.97 -8.89
CA GLU A 188 0.83 21.44 -10.27
C GLU A 188 -0.20 20.61 -11.04
N GLN A 189 -1.13 21.29 -11.72
CA GLN A 189 -2.14 20.66 -12.57
C GLN A 189 -2.38 21.47 -13.83
N VAL A 190 -2.80 20.77 -14.86
CA VAL A 190 -3.31 21.38 -16.10
C VAL A 190 -4.77 21.02 -16.28
N ARG A 191 -5.53 21.96 -16.87
CA ARG A 191 -6.84 21.69 -17.40
C ARG A 191 -6.75 21.63 -18.91
N ALA A 192 -7.18 20.49 -19.45
CA ALA A 192 -7.06 20.26 -20.88
C ALA A 192 -8.33 19.62 -21.44
N ARG A 193 -8.45 19.67 -22.76
CA ARG A 193 -9.46 18.94 -23.54
C ARG A 193 -8.80 18.27 -24.72
N GLN A 194 -9.47 17.32 -25.34
CA GLN A 194 -8.95 16.53 -26.44
C GLN A 194 -9.94 16.44 -27.60
N ILE A 195 -9.38 16.28 -28.80
CA ILE A 195 -10.04 15.68 -29.93
C ILE A 195 -9.54 14.26 -30.04
N PHE A 196 -10.43 13.30 -29.88
CA PHE A 196 -10.10 11.87 -29.97
C PHE A 196 -10.67 11.30 -31.26
N THR A 197 -9.85 10.54 -32.01
CA THR A 197 -10.26 9.84 -33.22
C THR A 197 -9.76 8.40 -33.21
N ARG A 198 -10.45 7.52 -33.93
CA ARG A 198 -10.05 6.12 -34.02
C ARG A 198 -9.08 5.85 -35.17
N THR A 199 -9.05 6.74 -36.16
CA THR A 199 -8.19 6.58 -37.34
C THR A 199 -7.23 7.77 -37.52
N ALA A 200 -6.08 7.50 -38.13
CA ALA A 200 -5.10 8.53 -38.44
C ALA A 200 -5.64 9.58 -39.43
N GLU A 201 -6.48 9.16 -40.38
CA GLU A 201 -7.06 10.05 -41.39
C GLU A 201 -7.99 11.09 -40.74
N GLU A 202 -8.84 10.65 -39.79
CA GLU A 202 -9.70 11.58 -39.03
C GLU A 202 -8.87 12.55 -38.18
N ALA A 203 -7.79 12.08 -37.55
CA ALA A 203 -6.88 12.93 -36.79
C ALA A 203 -6.20 13.98 -37.69
N GLN A 204 -5.72 13.57 -38.85
CA GLN A 204 -5.11 14.47 -39.85
C GLN A 204 -6.13 15.50 -40.34
N TYR A 205 -7.38 15.10 -40.59
CA TYR A 205 -8.43 16.03 -40.98
C TYR A 205 -8.74 17.03 -39.86
N ALA A 206 -8.82 16.58 -38.63
CA ALA A 206 -9.03 17.45 -37.47
C ALA A 206 -7.88 18.46 -37.32
N LEU A 207 -6.63 17.99 -37.36
CA LEU A 207 -5.44 18.86 -37.29
C LEU A 207 -5.38 19.88 -38.45
N ALA A 208 -5.67 19.45 -39.68
CA ALA A 208 -5.73 20.36 -40.83
C ALA A 208 -6.83 21.42 -40.67
N SER A 209 -7.97 21.06 -40.09
CA SER A 209 -9.06 21.97 -39.75
C SER A 209 -8.63 23.03 -38.73
N LEU A 210 -7.96 22.60 -37.64
CA LEU A 210 -7.39 23.51 -36.63
C LEU A 210 -6.38 24.48 -37.31
N ASN A 211 -5.46 23.97 -38.12
CA ASN A 211 -4.48 24.78 -38.83
C ASN A 211 -5.10 25.75 -39.87
N SER A 212 -6.32 25.48 -40.32
CA SER A 212 -7.07 26.37 -41.20
C SER A 212 -7.91 27.42 -40.45
N GLY A 213 -7.89 27.38 -39.12
CA GLY A 213 -8.57 28.36 -38.26
C GLY A 213 -9.93 27.94 -37.73
N VAL A 214 -10.33 26.68 -37.90
CA VAL A 214 -11.50 26.14 -37.17
C VAL A 214 -11.14 26.07 -35.69
N SER A 215 -12.06 26.48 -34.80
CA SER A 215 -11.77 26.49 -33.37
C SER A 215 -11.65 25.08 -32.81
N PHE A 216 -10.77 24.91 -31.81
CA PHE A 216 -10.67 23.64 -31.09
C PHE A 216 -12.00 23.24 -30.47
N ASP A 217 -12.72 24.22 -29.93
CA ASP A 217 -14.05 24.02 -29.32
C ASP A 217 -15.05 23.38 -30.29
N GLU A 218 -15.16 23.91 -31.51
CA GLU A 218 -16.06 23.37 -32.53
C GLU A 218 -15.72 21.91 -32.87
N LEU A 219 -14.45 21.59 -33.03
CA LEU A 219 -14.02 20.23 -33.34
C LEU A 219 -14.17 19.30 -32.16
N ALA A 220 -13.82 19.75 -30.95
CA ALA A 220 -13.99 18.96 -29.74
C ALA A 220 -15.45 18.53 -29.52
N TRP A 221 -16.40 19.44 -29.70
CA TRP A 221 -17.84 19.11 -29.66
C TRP A 221 -18.29 18.22 -30.81
N ARG A 222 -17.70 18.35 -31.98
CA ARG A 222 -17.99 17.49 -33.15
C ARG A 222 -17.56 16.03 -32.91
N TYR A 223 -16.36 15.82 -32.32
CA TYR A 223 -15.80 14.49 -32.07
C TYR A 223 -16.25 13.88 -30.75
N SER A 224 -16.61 14.71 -29.79
CA SER A 224 -17.09 14.30 -28.45
C SER A 224 -18.30 15.10 -28.02
N PRO A 225 -19.49 14.84 -28.62
CA PRO A 225 -20.68 15.67 -28.42
C PRO A 225 -21.26 15.63 -27.02
N GLU A 226 -20.87 14.67 -26.19
CA GLU A 226 -21.33 14.54 -24.81
C GLU A 226 -20.52 15.38 -23.82
N THR A 227 -19.22 15.57 -24.08
CA THR A 227 -18.28 16.17 -23.11
C THR A 227 -17.47 17.34 -23.69
N GLY A 228 -17.53 17.60 -24.99
CA GLY A 228 -16.63 18.55 -25.63
C GLY A 228 -15.15 18.17 -25.51
N GLY A 229 -14.87 16.87 -25.28
CA GLY A 229 -13.52 16.37 -25.13
C GLY A 229 -12.83 16.76 -23.81
N GLU A 230 -13.55 17.33 -22.84
CA GLU A 230 -13.00 17.74 -21.55
C GLU A 230 -12.30 16.59 -20.82
N LEU A 231 -11.04 16.84 -20.41
CA LEU A 231 -10.27 15.98 -19.51
C LEU A 231 -10.33 16.49 -18.06
N GLY A 232 -10.72 17.74 -17.87
CA GLY A 232 -10.75 18.42 -16.57
C GLY A 232 -9.34 18.78 -16.08
N TRP A 233 -9.23 19.05 -14.77
CA TRP A 233 -7.97 19.27 -14.09
C TRP A 233 -7.33 17.94 -13.72
N PHE A 234 -6.04 17.79 -14.01
CA PHE A 234 -5.28 16.59 -13.65
C PHE A 234 -3.82 16.92 -13.33
N PRO A 235 -3.23 16.24 -12.33
CA PRO A 235 -1.82 16.31 -12.02
C PRO A 235 -0.99 15.36 -12.87
N ARG A 236 0.34 15.50 -12.82
CA ARG A 236 1.26 14.52 -13.41
C ARG A 236 1.12 13.15 -12.76
N GLY A 237 1.12 12.11 -13.57
CA GLY A 237 0.99 10.72 -13.14
C GLY A 237 -0.45 10.26 -12.91
N TYR A 238 -1.44 11.03 -13.38
CA TYR A 238 -2.85 10.72 -13.23
C TYR A 238 -3.46 10.08 -14.49
N LEU A 239 -3.06 10.56 -15.68
CA LEU A 239 -3.62 10.05 -16.92
C LEU A 239 -3.05 8.67 -17.29
N LEU A 240 -3.90 7.83 -17.86
CA LEU A 240 -3.53 6.48 -18.32
C LEU A 240 -2.43 6.49 -19.39
N PHE A 241 -2.43 7.52 -20.25
CA PHE A 241 -1.48 7.64 -21.36
C PHE A 241 -0.45 8.73 -21.09
N PRO A 242 0.80 8.37 -20.71
CA PRO A 242 1.83 9.34 -20.39
C PRO A 242 2.13 10.33 -21.52
N ALA A 243 1.99 9.92 -22.80
CA ALA A 243 2.22 10.80 -23.93
C ALA A 243 1.22 11.97 -24.02
N ILE A 244 -0.03 11.75 -23.59
CA ILE A 244 -1.05 12.80 -23.51
C ILE A 244 -0.71 13.76 -22.38
N GLU A 245 -0.33 13.21 -21.23
CA GLU A 245 0.05 13.99 -20.05
C GLU A 245 1.27 14.86 -20.34
N GLU A 246 2.31 14.30 -20.93
CA GLU A 246 3.54 15.04 -21.29
C GLU A 246 3.23 16.20 -22.25
N ALA A 247 2.40 15.96 -23.27
CA ALA A 247 1.98 17.02 -24.16
C ALA A 247 1.23 18.13 -23.41
N ALA A 248 0.30 17.78 -22.52
CA ALA A 248 -0.49 18.75 -21.78
C ALA A 248 0.37 19.62 -20.84
N PHE A 249 1.40 19.06 -20.22
CA PHE A 249 2.28 19.81 -19.31
C PHE A 249 3.41 20.58 -20.02
N THR A 250 3.64 20.35 -21.30
CA THR A 250 4.66 21.06 -22.09
C THR A 250 4.10 22.16 -22.98
N LEU A 251 2.80 22.08 -23.30
CA LEU A 251 2.14 23.07 -24.16
C LEU A 251 1.82 24.36 -23.39
N PRO A 252 2.03 25.53 -24.01
CA PRO A 252 1.49 26.76 -23.51
C PRO A 252 -0.05 26.76 -23.50
N VAL A 253 -0.64 27.46 -22.52
CA VAL A 253 -2.10 27.67 -22.45
C VAL A 253 -2.62 28.29 -23.74
N GLY A 254 -3.71 27.75 -24.26
CA GLY A 254 -4.38 28.16 -25.50
C GLY A 254 -3.78 27.55 -26.77
N LEU A 255 -2.76 26.70 -26.66
CA LEU A 255 -2.20 25.98 -27.79
C LEU A 255 -2.59 24.50 -27.79
N HIS A 256 -2.63 23.93 -28.98
CA HIS A 256 -2.88 22.51 -29.16
C HIS A 256 -1.61 21.73 -29.57
N SER A 257 -1.63 20.42 -29.33
CA SER A 257 -0.57 19.51 -29.75
C SER A 257 -0.65 19.15 -31.24
N GLU A 258 0.40 18.53 -31.74
CA GLU A 258 0.33 17.65 -32.89
C GLU A 258 -0.47 16.38 -32.54
N ILE A 259 -0.62 15.48 -33.52
CA ILE A 259 -1.30 14.20 -33.31
C ILE A 259 -0.49 13.30 -32.39
N ILE A 260 -1.08 12.86 -31.31
CA ILE A 260 -0.51 11.90 -30.36
C ILE A 260 -1.18 10.55 -30.59
N GLN A 261 -0.42 9.52 -30.92
CA GLN A 261 -0.91 8.17 -31.08
C GLN A 261 -0.81 7.41 -29.76
N THR A 262 -1.89 6.69 -29.39
CA THR A 262 -1.95 5.76 -28.26
C THR A 262 -2.48 4.40 -28.72
N GLU A 263 -2.55 3.45 -27.81
CA GLU A 263 -3.10 2.12 -28.08
C GLU A 263 -4.58 2.14 -28.47
N ILE A 264 -5.33 3.16 -28.05
CA ILE A 264 -6.78 3.26 -28.28
C ILE A 264 -7.13 4.15 -29.48
N GLY A 265 -6.18 4.93 -30.02
CA GLY A 265 -6.41 5.83 -31.14
C GLY A 265 -5.48 7.04 -31.16
N TYR A 266 -6.01 8.15 -31.69
CA TYR A 266 -5.25 9.36 -31.95
C TYR A 266 -5.88 10.54 -31.21
N HIS A 267 -5.04 11.38 -30.63
CA HIS A 267 -5.44 12.50 -29.78
C HIS A 267 -4.79 13.79 -30.25
N ILE A 268 -5.52 14.90 -30.17
CA ILE A 268 -4.97 16.25 -30.24
C ILE A 268 -5.43 16.94 -28.94
N ILE A 269 -4.49 17.49 -28.20
CA ILE A 269 -4.73 18.05 -26.85
C ILE A 269 -4.65 19.58 -26.95
N GLU A 270 -5.56 20.28 -26.30
CA GLU A 270 -5.45 21.72 -26.04
C GLU A 270 -5.39 21.98 -24.54
N VAL A 271 -4.43 22.78 -24.09
CA VAL A 271 -4.31 23.22 -22.70
C VAL A 271 -5.16 24.46 -22.51
N MET A 272 -6.12 24.39 -21.61
CA MET A 272 -7.04 25.50 -21.30
C MET A 272 -6.54 26.35 -20.14
N GLU A 273 -5.99 25.72 -19.13
CA GLU A 273 -5.47 26.38 -17.92
C GLU A 273 -4.30 25.59 -17.34
N HIS A 274 -3.41 26.30 -16.61
CA HIS A 274 -2.29 25.73 -15.88
C HIS A 274 -2.20 26.41 -14.51
N ALA A 275 -2.02 25.62 -13.45
CA ALA A 275 -1.87 26.11 -12.10
C ALA A 275 -0.74 25.38 -11.37
N ASP A 276 0.19 26.11 -10.75
CA ASP A 276 1.32 25.56 -10.01
C ASP A 276 0.88 24.81 -8.74
N ALA A 277 -0.28 25.18 -8.17
CA ALA A 277 -0.88 24.54 -7.01
C ALA A 277 -2.41 24.59 -7.12
N TYR A 278 -3.01 23.51 -7.56
CA TYR A 278 -4.46 23.34 -7.63
C TYR A 278 -4.91 22.20 -6.72
N PRO A 279 -6.01 22.32 -5.97
CA PRO A 279 -6.49 21.26 -5.09
C PRO A 279 -6.75 19.97 -5.85
N LEU A 280 -6.26 18.85 -5.32
CA LEU A 280 -6.53 17.55 -5.89
C LEU A 280 -7.99 17.15 -5.67
N THR A 281 -8.61 16.56 -6.69
CA THR A 281 -9.85 15.81 -6.51
C THR A 281 -9.58 14.56 -5.67
N THR A 282 -10.60 13.97 -5.06
CA THR A 282 -10.47 12.74 -4.29
C THR A 282 -9.82 11.63 -5.11
N ASP A 283 -10.25 11.44 -6.35
CA ASP A 283 -9.74 10.39 -7.24
C ASP A 283 -8.28 10.64 -7.62
N ALA A 284 -7.93 11.88 -7.96
CA ALA A 284 -6.55 12.23 -8.28
C ALA A 284 -5.62 12.04 -7.06
N LYS A 285 -6.09 12.40 -5.86
CA LYS A 285 -5.33 12.19 -4.63
C LYS A 285 -5.10 10.71 -4.35
N LEU A 286 -6.14 9.87 -4.44
CA LEU A 286 -6.01 8.42 -4.28
C LEU A 286 -5.07 7.81 -5.31
N SER A 287 -5.14 8.25 -6.57
CA SER A 287 -4.24 7.79 -7.62
C SER A 287 -2.77 8.14 -7.33
N LEU A 288 -2.50 9.38 -6.92
CA LEU A 288 -1.14 9.79 -6.54
C LEU A 288 -0.63 9.08 -5.29
N GLN A 289 -1.49 8.80 -4.32
CA GLN A 289 -1.15 8.02 -3.13
C GLN A 289 -0.78 6.57 -3.48
N ALA A 290 -1.57 5.93 -4.34
CA ALA A 290 -1.27 4.59 -4.83
C ALA A 290 0.06 4.56 -5.61
N LYS A 291 0.29 5.56 -6.47
CA LYS A 291 1.53 5.72 -7.22
C LYS A 291 2.73 5.92 -6.29
N ALA A 292 2.62 6.81 -5.31
CA ALA A 292 3.69 7.07 -4.34
C ALA A 292 4.08 5.79 -3.57
N LEU A 293 3.10 4.99 -3.15
CA LEU A 293 3.36 3.71 -2.49
C LEU A 293 4.04 2.71 -3.45
N THR A 294 3.56 2.60 -4.68
CA THR A 294 4.15 1.70 -5.69
C THR A 294 5.61 2.06 -5.99
N GLU A 295 5.89 3.34 -6.23
CA GLU A 295 7.24 3.83 -6.53
C GLU A 295 8.18 3.65 -5.33
N TRP A 296 7.68 3.89 -4.13
CA TRP A 296 8.44 3.66 -2.90
C TRP A 296 8.80 2.17 -2.74
N LEU A 297 7.83 1.26 -2.93
CA LEU A 297 8.06 -0.19 -2.86
C LEU A 297 9.05 -0.66 -3.94
N GLN A 298 8.91 -0.19 -5.17
CA GLN A 298 9.85 -0.51 -6.26
C GLN A 298 11.28 -0.08 -5.89
N THR A 299 11.44 1.13 -5.36
CA THR A 299 12.74 1.65 -4.92
C THR A 299 13.32 0.80 -3.81
N LYS A 300 12.52 0.53 -2.77
CA LYS A 300 12.99 -0.28 -1.63
C LYS A 300 13.31 -1.72 -2.01
N ARG A 301 12.56 -2.30 -2.93
CA ARG A 301 12.83 -3.64 -3.45
C ARG A 301 14.15 -3.68 -4.24
N ALA A 302 14.44 -2.64 -5.02
CA ALA A 302 15.69 -2.54 -5.78
C ALA A 302 16.94 -2.33 -4.88
N GLU A 303 16.76 -1.68 -3.72
CA GLU A 303 17.82 -1.46 -2.72
C GLU A 303 18.04 -2.67 -1.80
N ALA A 304 17.05 -3.55 -1.65
CA ALA A 304 17.07 -4.63 -0.66
C ALA A 304 17.86 -5.86 -1.13
N GLN A 305 18.44 -6.57 -0.16
CA GLN A 305 18.96 -7.92 -0.36
C GLN A 305 17.82 -8.91 -0.14
N ILE A 306 17.32 -9.52 -1.21
CA ILE A 306 16.22 -10.47 -1.18
C ILE A 306 16.74 -11.82 -1.68
N GLU A 307 16.69 -12.84 -0.82
CA GLU A 307 17.00 -14.23 -1.14
C GLU A 307 15.73 -15.07 -1.05
N ILE A 308 15.27 -15.61 -2.17
CA ILE A 308 14.14 -16.54 -2.20
C ILE A 308 14.70 -17.95 -2.01
N THR A 309 14.22 -18.64 -0.97
CA THR A 309 14.75 -19.95 -0.55
C THR A 309 13.77 -21.10 -0.81
N MET A 310 12.56 -20.78 -1.29
CA MET A 310 11.61 -21.78 -1.73
C MET A 310 12.07 -22.48 -3.02
N PRO A 311 11.78 -23.77 -3.19
CA PRO A 311 12.08 -24.51 -4.42
C PRO A 311 11.26 -24.03 -5.62
#